data_04a74ede23eca1c48432c8b60beb6f26
#
_entry.id   04a74ede23eca1c48432c8b60beb6f26
#
_cell.length_a   1.000
_cell.length_b   1.000
_cell.length_c   1.000
_cell.angle_alpha   90.00
_cell.angle_beta   90.00
_cell.angle_gamma   90.00
#
_symmetry.space_group_name_H-M   'P 1'
#
loop_
_entity.id
_entity.type
_entity.pdbx_description
1 polymer ?
#
loop_
_entity_poly.entity_id
_entity_poly.type
_entity_poly.pdbx_seq_one_letter_code
_entity_poly.pdbx_strand_id
1 'polypeptide(L)'
;DIVPRGQWGDVLPEPIAWTSFSIEQRRSEARGRVEAWEATSGEEARLTIGMPNGPGSDLLFRQLARDLSAIGIEATMMEEGRGADLELFDPVARYASPRWFLNQFNCSIRSGPCSAEADELVAQSLSAADLTEKATLLAQAELELQDASVFIPFGAPIRWALVRGGVEGFAENPWGLHPLFPLSEPPI
;
A
#
# COMPACT_ATOMS: atom_id res chain seq x y z
N ASP A 1 -4.03 2.76 -5.45
CA ASP A 1 -3.19 1.77 -6.13
C ASP A 1 -2.03 1.38 -5.21
N ILE A 2 -1.79 0.09 -5.05
CA ILE A 2 -0.61 -0.41 -4.32
C ILE A 2 0.63 -0.39 -5.21
N VAL A 3 0.44 -0.61 -6.51
CA VAL A 3 1.51 -0.58 -7.50
C VAL A 3 1.74 0.85 -7.98
N PRO A 4 2.97 1.37 -7.94
CA PRO A 4 3.27 2.70 -8.47
C PRO A 4 2.92 2.83 -9.96
N ARG A 5 2.33 3.95 -10.34
CA ARG A 5 1.80 4.16 -11.70
C ARG A 5 2.78 3.84 -12.84
N GLY A 6 4.01 4.12 -12.75
CA GLY A 6 5.00 3.83 -13.79
C GLY A 6 5.31 2.33 -14.03
N GLN A 7 4.68 1.41 -13.30
CA GLN A 7 4.92 -0.03 -13.40
C GLN A 7 3.98 -0.77 -14.34
N TRP A 8 2.87 -0.15 -14.73
CA TRP A 8 1.80 -0.77 -15.51
C TRP A 8 2.03 -0.75 -17.03
N GLY A 9 3.04 -0.02 -17.52
CA GLY A 9 3.17 0.26 -18.95
C GLY A 9 1.97 1.08 -19.44
N ASP A 10 1.32 0.61 -20.51
CA ASP A 10 0.14 1.27 -21.11
C ASP A 10 -1.19 0.80 -20.47
N VAL A 11 -1.17 -0.19 -19.59
CA VAL A 11 -2.35 -0.68 -18.86
C VAL A 11 -2.44 0.05 -17.54
N LEU A 12 -3.61 0.63 -17.27
CA LEU A 12 -3.91 1.26 -15.98
C LEU A 12 -5.02 0.46 -15.29
N PRO A 13 -4.90 0.17 -13.97
CA PRO A 13 -6.00 -0.41 -13.23
C PRO A 13 -7.20 0.53 -13.24
N GLU A 14 -8.41 -0.03 -13.24
CA GLU A 14 -9.62 0.77 -13.14
C GLU A 14 -9.67 1.54 -11.82
N PRO A 15 -10.12 2.80 -11.83
CA PRO A 15 -10.25 3.56 -10.61
C PRO A 15 -11.38 2.99 -9.74
N ILE A 16 -11.15 2.95 -8.43
CA ILE A 16 -12.17 2.55 -7.46
C ILE A 16 -13.42 3.43 -7.63
N ALA A 17 -14.61 2.84 -7.64
CA ALA A 17 -15.87 3.53 -7.95
C ALA A 17 -16.13 4.80 -7.11
N TRP A 18 -15.73 4.81 -5.85
CA TRP A 18 -15.90 5.94 -4.93
C TRP A 18 -14.87 7.07 -5.08
N THR A 19 -13.87 6.92 -5.97
CA THR A 19 -12.93 8.01 -6.27
C THR A 19 -13.58 9.22 -6.91
N SER A 20 -14.73 9.05 -7.56
CA SER A 20 -15.52 10.14 -8.14
C SER A 20 -16.30 10.96 -7.10
N PHE A 21 -16.43 10.48 -5.85
CA PHE A 21 -17.16 11.16 -4.80
C PHE A 21 -16.32 12.29 -4.17
N SER A 22 -16.99 13.38 -3.76
CA SER A 22 -16.36 14.41 -2.94
C SER A 22 -15.93 13.81 -1.59
N ILE A 23 -15.02 14.50 -0.88
CA ILE A 23 -14.57 14.04 0.44
C ILE A 23 -15.75 14.01 1.46
N GLU A 24 -16.69 14.94 1.35
CA GLU A 24 -17.88 14.98 2.19
C GLU A 24 -18.80 13.77 1.93
N GLN A 25 -18.99 13.43 0.65
CA GLN A 25 -19.75 12.24 0.25
C GLN A 25 -19.10 10.96 0.77
N ARG A 26 -17.78 10.83 0.62
CA ARG A 26 -17.03 9.66 1.13
C ARG A 26 -17.14 9.54 2.65
N ARG A 27 -17.01 10.66 3.39
CA ARG A 27 -17.15 10.68 4.85
C ARG A 27 -18.56 10.34 5.29
N SER A 28 -19.57 10.85 4.59
CA SER A 28 -20.96 10.52 4.88
C SER A 28 -21.28 9.04 4.67
N GLU A 29 -20.85 8.50 3.55
CA GLU A 29 -20.99 7.07 3.25
C GLU A 29 -20.26 6.19 4.28
N ALA A 30 -19.02 6.52 4.58
CA ALA A 30 -18.22 5.79 5.58
C ALA A 30 -18.88 5.82 6.96
N ARG A 31 -19.37 6.98 7.40
CA ARG A 31 -20.08 7.12 8.67
C ARG A 31 -21.32 6.24 8.70
N GLY A 32 -22.13 6.26 7.64
CA GLY A 32 -23.32 5.42 7.56
C GLY A 32 -23.01 3.92 7.66
N ARG A 33 -21.86 3.48 7.10
CA ARG A 33 -21.40 2.09 7.22
C ARG A 33 -20.97 1.76 8.66
N VAL A 34 -20.27 2.66 9.33
CA VAL A 34 -19.86 2.49 10.73
C VAL A 34 -21.08 2.39 11.62
N GLU A 35 -22.05 3.31 11.51
CA GLU A 35 -23.31 3.31 12.27
C GLU A 35 -24.12 2.00 12.05
N ALA A 36 -24.18 1.50 10.79
CA ALA A 36 -24.85 0.25 10.47
C ALA A 36 -24.15 -0.97 11.08
N TRP A 37 -22.81 -0.97 11.10
CA TRP A 37 -22.03 -2.01 11.75
C TRP A 37 -22.21 -2.02 13.26
N GLU A 38 -22.13 -0.87 13.91
CA GLU A 38 -22.36 -0.72 15.35
C GLU A 38 -23.79 -1.16 15.76
N ALA A 39 -24.79 -0.78 14.95
CA ALA A 39 -26.18 -1.19 15.19
C ALA A 39 -26.37 -2.72 15.07
N THR A 40 -25.58 -3.38 14.23
CA THR A 40 -25.67 -4.83 14.02
C THR A 40 -24.84 -5.63 15.02
N SER A 41 -23.61 -5.18 15.29
CA SER A 41 -22.68 -5.84 16.21
C SER A 41 -22.99 -5.57 17.68
N GLY A 42 -23.56 -4.40 18.00
CA GLY A 42 -23.73 -3.91 19.37
C GLY A 42 -22.42 -3.43 19.99
N GLU A 43 -21.36 -3.26 19.21
CA GLU A 43 -20.04 -2.83 19.65
C GLU A 43 -19.73 -1.43 19.10
N GLU A 44 -18.90 -0.66 19.81
CA GLU A 44 -18.36 0.61 19.32
C GLU A 44 -17.21 0.34 18.32
N ALA A 45 -17.17 1.11 17.23
CA ALA A 45 -16.13 0.96 16.20
C ALA A 45 -14.78 1.46 16.73
N ARG A 46 -13.94 0.52 17.09
CA ARG A 46 -12.56 0.76 17.58
C ARG A 46 -11.58 -0.06 16.78
N LEU A 47 -10.39 0.49 16.55
CA LEU A 47 -9.30 -0.24 15.92
C LEU A 47 -7.93 0.18 16.47
N THR A 48 -6.99 -0.73 16.33
CA THR A 48 -5.59 -0.52 16.67
C THR A 48 -4.75 -0.43 15.40
N ILE A 49 -3.77 0.50 15.38
CA ILE A 49 -2.85 0.68 14.25
C ILE A 49 -1.42 0.42 14.73
N GLY A 50 -0.81 -0.62 14.21
CA GLY A 50 0.60 -0.96 14.44
C GLY A 50 1.51 -0.06 13.61
N MET A 51 2.43 0.63 14.27
CA MET A 51 3.35 1.57 13.62
C MET A 51 4.74 1.48 14.26
N PRO A 52 5.83 1.69 13.50
CA PRO A 52 7.16 1.80 14.07
C PRO A 52 7.26 3.02 14.97
N ASN A 53 8.09 2.92 16.02
CA ASN A 53 8.31 4.05 16.92
C ASN A 53 9.03 5.21 16.21
N GLY A 54 8.53 6.43 16.39
CA GLY A 54 9.20 7.62 15.88
C GLY A 54 8.28 8.80 15.59
N PRO A 55 8.86 10.01 15.48
CA PRO A 55 8.09 11.24 15.33
C PRO A 55 7.26 11.29 14.02
N GLY A 56 7.72 10.60 12.96
CA GLY A 56 6.97 10.47 11.71
C GLY A 56 5.69 9.66 11.88
N SER A 57 5.79 8.53 12.60
CA SER A 57 4.65 7.68 12.94
C SER A 57 3.64 8.43 13.81
N ASP A 58 4.10 9.18 14.81
CA ASP A 58 3.24 10.00 15.66
C ASP A 58 2.46 11.05 14.88
N LEU A 59 3.10 11.68 13.88
CA LEU A 59 2.44 12.65 13.01
C LEU A 59 1.39 11.99 12.11
N LEU A 60 1.74 10.88 11.49
CA LEU A 60 0.85 10.12 10.63
C LEU A 60 -0.35 9.59 11.42
N PHE A 61 -0.08 8.97 12.58
CA PHE A 61 -1.13 8.45 13.44
C PHE A 61 -2.14 9.53 13.87
N ARG A 62 -1.67 10.71 14.31
CA ARG A 62 -2.58 11.81 14.68
C ARG A 62 -3.49 12.23 13.54
N GLN A 63 -3.00 12.22 12.31
CA GLN A 63 -3.84 12.52 11.14
C GLN A 63 -4.86 11.42 10.87
N LEU A 64 -4.42 10.15 10.90
CA LEU A 64 -5.29 8.99 10.72
C LEU A 64 -6.38 8.93 11.80
N ALA A 65 -6.00 9.08 13.07
CA ALA A 65 -6.96 9.08 14.18
C ALA A 65 -8.03 10.18 14.04
N ARG A 66 -7.63 11.37 13.56
CA ARG A 66 -8.55 12.46 13.27
C ARG A 66 -9.53 12.10 12.15
N ASP A 67 -9.03 11.53 11.06
CA ASP A 67 -9.86 11.19 9.91
C ASP A 67 -10.79 10.01 10.22
N LEU A 68 -10.33 9.01 10.99
CA LEU A 68 -11.13 7.91 11.49
C LEU A 68 -12.20 8.37 12.47
N SER A 69 -11.86 9.25 13.42
CA SER A 69 -12.82 9.87 14.33
C SER A 69 -13.90 10.65 13.60
N ALA A 70 -13.57 11.30 12.47
CA ALA A 70 -14.56 12.03 11.66
C ALA A 70 -15.62 11.11 11.02
N ILE A 71 -15.39 9.81 10.99
CA ILE A 71 -16.35 8.80 10.50
C ILE A 71 -16.88 7.88 11.61
N GLY A 72 -16.55 8.16 12.87
CA GLY A 72 -17.07 7.42 14.02
C GLY A 72 -16.17 6.31 14.54
N ILE A 73 -14.94 6.16 14.05
CA ILE A 73 -14.01 5.11 14.49
C ILE A 73 -13.00 5.67 15.49
N GLU A 74 -12.87 5.04 16.66
CA GLU A 74 -11.82 5.35 17.63
C GLU A 74 -10.55 4.53 17.28
N ALA A 75 -9.41 5.22 17.04
CA ALA A 75 -8.15 4.57 16.74
C ALA A 75 -7.14 4.71 17.88
N THR A 76 -6.39 3.63 18.14
CA THR A 76 -5.29 3.58 19.12
C THR A 76 -4.01 3.11 18.43
N MET A 77 -2.88 3.77 18.71
CA MET A 77 -1.58 3.36 18.19
C MET A 77 -0.99 2.24 19.03
N MET A 78 -0.43 1.24 18.35
CA MET A 78 0.35 0.16 18.95
C MET A 78 1.75 0.10 18.33
N GLU A 79 2.67 -0.56 19.01
CA GLU A 79 3.97 -0.90 18.44
C GLU A 79 3.81 -1.93 17.31
N GLU A 80 4.54 -1.75 16.21
CA GLU A 80 4.55 -2.66 15.06
C GLU A 80 4.80 -4.12 15.49
N GLY A 81 4.11 -5.06 14.85
CA GLY A 81 4.27 -6.50 15.13
C GLY A 81 3.58 -6.99 16.41
N ARG A 82 2.74 -6.19 17.05
CA ARG A 82 1.98 -6.58 18.26
C ARG A 82 0.59 -7.15 17.96
N GLY A 83 0.26 -7.37 16.67
CA GLY A 83 -1.03 -7.92 16.26
C GLY A 83 -2.14 -6.88 16.30
N ALA A 84 -1.87 -5.66 15.83
CA ALA A 84 -2.87 -4.63 15.63
C ALA A 84 -3.85 -5.01 14.51
N ASP A 85 -5.02 -4.36 14.49
CA ASP A 85 -6.04 -4.57 13.44
C ASP A 85 -5.53 -4.10 12.08
N LEU A 86 -4.77 -3.02 12.07
CA LEU A 86 -4.08 -2.49 10.89
C LEU A 86 -2.59 -2.36 11.20
N GLU A 87 -1.75 -2.70 10.24
CA GLU A 87 -0.29 -2.52 10.33
C GLU A 87 0.19 -1.58 9.24
N LEU A 88 1.02 -0.59 9.61
CA LEU A 88 1.69 0.24 8.62
C LEU A 88 2.72 -0.60 7.86
N PHE A 89 2.57 -0.65 6.54
CA PHE A 89 3.41 -1.45 5.68
C PHE A 89 4.14 -0.57 4.66
N ASP A 90 5.45 -0.38 4.82
CA ASP A 90 6.30 0.44 3.93
C ASP A 90 7.55 -0.33 3.48
N PRO A 91 7.41 -1.42 2.71
CA PRO A 91 8.54 -2.17 2.20
C PRO A 91 9.17 -1.49 0.99
N VAL A 92 10.49 -1.63 0.86
CA VAL A 92 11.20 -1.24 -0.36
C VAL A 92 11.09 -2.36 -1.38
N ALA A 93 10.57 -2.05 -2.57
CA ALA A 93 10.47 -3.03 -3.65
C ALA A 93 11.87 -3.55 -4.05
N ARG A 94 12.03 -4.88 -4.09
CA ARG A 94 13.31 -5.52 -4.44
C ARG A 94 13.56 -5.58 -5.94
N TYR A 95 12.51 -5.44 -6.75
CA TYR A 95 12.57 -5.42 -8.20
C TYR A 95 11.37 -4.68 -8.80
N ALA A 96 11.57 -4.17 -10.00
CA ALA A 96 10.61 -3.38 -10.74
C ALA A 96 9.52 -4.27 -11.38
N SER A 97 8.48 -4.59 -10.63
CA SER A 97 7.34 -5.34 -11.20
C SER A 97 6.10 -5.18 -10.32
N PRO A 98 4.91 -4.96 -10.92
CA PRO A 98 3.64 -5.00 -10.20
C PRO A 98 3.50 -6.25 -9.33
N ARG A 99 3.94 -7.40 -9.83
CA ARG A 99 3.90 -8.67 -9.12
C ARG A 99 4.60 -8.64 -7.76
N TRP A 100 5.67 -7.83 -7.61
CA TRP A 100 6.34 -7.72 -6.32
C TRP A 100 5.40 -7.16 -5.25
N PHE A 101 4.65 -6.12 -5.59
CA PHE A 101 3.70 -5.48 -4.68
C PHE A 101 2.53 -6.40 -4.36
N LEU A 102 1.94 -7.04 -5.38
CA LEU A 102 0.78 -7.92 -5.21
C LEU A 102 1.13 -9.16 -4.38
N ASN A 103 2.29 -9.75 -4.57
CA ASN A 103 2.76 -10.89 -3.77
C ASN A 103 2.95 -10.57 -2.28
N GLN A 104 2.99 -9.29 -1.89
CA GLN A 104 3.02 -8.95 -0.47
C GLN A 104 1.72 -9.36 0.25
N PHE A 105 0.63 -9.58 -0.47
CA PHE A 105 -0.68 -9.97 0.05
C PHE A 105 -1.10 -11.40 -0.34
N ASN A 106 -0.15 -12.22 -0.80
CA ASN A 106 -0.41 -13.60 -1.17
C ASN A 106 -0.87 -14.43 0.04
N CYS A 107 -1.96 -15.19 -0.12
CA CYS A 107 -2.60 -15.96 0.94
C CYS A 107 -1.69 -17.01 1.58
N SER A 108 -0.67 -17.50 0.86
CA SER A 108 0.28 -18.48 1.39
C SER A 108 1.42 -17.85 2.21
N ILE A 109 1.62 -16.54 2.10
CA ILE A 109 2.75 -15.82 2.73
C ILE A 109 2.30 -15.06 3.97
N ARG A 110 1.09 -14.51 3.97
CA ARG A 110 0.57 -13.69 5.06
C ARG A 110 -0.56 -14.38 5.82
N SER A 111 -0.54 -14.19 7.13
CA SER A 111 -1.67 -14.44 8.00
C SER A 111 -2.50 -13.15 8.07
N GLY A 112 -3.57 -13.05 7.30
CA GLY A 112 -4.43 -11.87 7.28
C GLY A 112 -5.36 -11.89 6.07
N PRO A 113 -6.12 -10.82 5.82
CA PRO A 113 -6.95 -10.72 4.63
C PRO A 113 -6.10 -10.89 3.36
N CYS A 114 -6.62 -11.69 2.43
CA CYS A 114 -5.99 -11.97 1.14
C CYS A 114 -7.09 -12.34 0.13
N SER A 115 -6.77 -12.47 -1.15
CA SER A 115 -7.68 -12.93 -2.20
C SER A 115 -7.05 -14.09 -2.96
N ALA A 116 -7.71 -15.24 -2.95
CA ALA A 116 -7.27 -16.41 -3.72
C ALA A 116 -7.37 -16.15 -5.22
N GLU A 117 -8.37 -15.39 -5.66
CA GLU A 117 -8.56 -14.95 -7.04
C GLU A 117 -7.40 -14.05 -7.49
N ALA A 118 -6.95 -13.13 -6.65
CA ALA A 118 -5.77 -12.31 -6.94
C ALA A 118 -4.51 -13.16 -7.07
N ASP A 119 -4.32 -14.15 -6.19
CA ASP A 119 -3.17 -15.06 -6.24
C ASP A 119 -3.16 -15.88 -7.55
N GLU A 120 -4.33 -16.34 -8.01
CA GLU A 120 -4.45 -17.07 -9.27
C GLU A 120 -4.12 -16.18 -10.47
N LEU A 121 -4.64 -14.95 -10.51
CA LEU A 121 -4.32 -13.98 -11.58
C LEU A 121 -2.81 -13.64 -11.61
N VAL A 122 -2.19 -13.47 -10.44
CA VAL A 122 -0.74 -13.27 -10.35
C VAL A 122 0.02 -14.49 -10.88
N ALA A 123 -0.44 -15.72 -10.58
CA ALA A 123 0.17 -16.94 -11.10
C ALA A 123 0.00 -17.06 -12.63
N GLN A 124 -1.19 -16.77 -13.15
CA GLN A 124 -1.47 -16.78 -14.60
C GLN A 124 -0.60 -15.79 -15.36
N SER A 125 -0.29 -14.64 -14.76
CA SER A 125 0.59 -13.61 -15.35
C SER A 125 1.99 -14.11 -15.69
N LEU A 126 2.43 -15.23 -15.11
CA LEU A 126 3.74 -15.85 -15.40
C LEU A 126 3.76 -16.58 -16.75
N SER A 127 2.60 -17.03 -17.23
CA SER A 127 2.43 -17.76 -18.49
C SER A 127 1.77 -16.89 -19.55
N ALA A 128 1.58 -15.60 -19.31
CA ALA A 128 0.99 -14.68 -20.27
C ALA A 128 1.77 -14.65 -21.58
N ALA A 129 1.05 -14.62 -22.70
CA ALA A 129 1.64 -14.68 -24.05
C ALA A 129 2.43 -13.41 -24.38
N ASP A 130 2.04 -12.27 -23.83
CA ASP A 130 2.71 -10.99 -24.07
C ASP A 130 2.65 -10.07 -22.83
N LEU A 131 3.30 -8.91 -22.94
CA LEU A 131 3.37 -7.94 -21.85
C LEU A 131 2.02 -7.27 -21.54
N THR A 132 1.15 -7.12 -22.52
CA THR A 132 -0.17 -6.51 -22.36
C THR A 132 -1.11 -7.44 -21.57
N GLU A 133 -1.15 -8.71 -21.95
CA GLU A 133 -1.90 -9.74 -21.21
C GLU A 133 -1.39 -9.84 -19.78
N LYS A 134 -0.06 -9.88 -19.60
CA LYS A 134 0.56 -9.88 -18.26
C LYS A 134 0.14 -8.67 -17.42
N ALA A 135 0.19 -7.47 -17.99
CA ALA A 135 -0.20 -6.25 -17.29
C ALA A 135 -1.69 -6.26 -16.94
N THR A 136 -2.55 -6.75 -17.84
CA THR A 136 -3.99 -6.87 -17.61
C THR A 136 -4.30 -7.82 -16.46
N LEU A 137 -3.70 -9.01 -16.43
CA LEU A 137 -3.88 -9.96 -15.34
C LEU A 137 -3.43 -9.39 -13.99
N LEU A 138 -2.30 -8.69 -13.95
CA LEU A 138 -1.82 -8.07 -12.72
C LEU A 138 -2.71 -6.88 -12.28
N ALA A 139 -3.26 -6.10 -13.22
CA ALA A 139 -4.21 -5.04 -12.91
C ALA A 139 -5.53 -5.60 -12.34
N GLN A 140 -6.02 -6.71 -12.89
CA GLN A 140 -7.18 -7.42 -12.34
C GLN A 140 -6.90 -7.96 -10.93
N ALA A 141 -5.71 -8.53 -10.70
CA ALA A 141 -5.31 -8.98 -9.37
C ALA A 141 -5.30 -7.84 -8.34
N GLU A 142 -4.88 -6.62 -8.71
CA GLU A 142 -4.96 -5.47 -7.81
C GLU A 142 -6.41 -5.11 -7.47
N LEU A 143 -7.34 -5.17 -8.44
CA LEU A 143 -8.76 -4.93 -8.19
C LEU A 143 -9.34 -5.95 -7.20
N GLU A 144 -9.03 -7.24 -7.36
CA GLU A 144 -9.46 -8.28 -6.43
C GLU A 144 -8.97 -8.04 -4.99
N LEU A 145 -7.71 -7.58 -4.82
CA LEU A 145 -7.19 -7.20 -3.50
C LEU A 145 -7.88 -5.96 -2.92
N GLN A 146 -8.27 -5.00 -3.77
CA GLN A 146 -9.00 -3.81 -3.37
C GLN A 146 -10.43 -4.15 -2.94
N ASP A 147 -11.13 -5.00 -3.71
CA ASP A 147 -12.48 -5.45 -3.39
C ASP A 147 -12.52 -6.27 -2.10
N ALA A 148 -11.50 -7.08 -1.87
CA ALA A 148 -11.31 -7.80 -0.61
C ALA A 148 -10.86 -6.89 0.56
N SER A 149 -10.65 -5.59 0.31
CA SER A 149 -10.23 -4.61 1.33
C SER A 149 -8.95 -5.01 2.10
N VAL A 150 -8.01 -5.66 1.42
CA VAL A 150 -6.79 -6.22 2.00
C VAL A 150 -5.82 -5.12 2.47
N PHE A 151 -5.87 -3.95 1.85
CA PHE A 151 -4.99 -2.83 2.15
C PHE A 151 -5.67 -1.47 1.94
N ILE A 152 -5.15 -0.45 2.62
CA ILE A 152 -5.53 0.95 2.44
C ILE A 152 -4.30 1.67 1.86
N PRO A 153 -4.33 2.10 0.58
CA PRO A 153 -3.17 2.71 -0.05
C PRO A 153 -2.97 4.16 0.39
N PHE A 154 -1.79 4.50 0.90
CA PHE A 154 -1.37 5.89 1.16
C PHE A 154 -0.60 6.50 -0.02
N GLY A 155 -0.08 5.69 -0.93
CA GLY A 155 0.82 6.08 -2.01
C GLY A 155 2.28 5.79 -1.71
N ALA A 156 3.15 6.12 -2.66
CA ALA A 156 4.59 5.93 -2.51
C ALA A 156 5.19 7.08 -1.69
N PRO A 157 5.89 6.80 -0.58
CA PRO A 157 6.60 7.84 0.16
C PRO A 157 7.74 8.42 -0.67
N ILE A 158 7.98 9.72 -0.51
CA ILE A 158 9.15 10.37 -1.11
C ILE A 158 10.38 9.91 -0.33
N ARG A 159 11.27 9.20 -1.01
CA ARG A 159 12.58 8.82 -0.47
C ARG A 159 13.63 9.80 -0.97
N TRP A 160 14.53 10.19 -0.08
CA TRP A 160 15.61 11.12 -0.40
C TRP A 160 16.93 10.61 0.16
N ALA A 161 18.01 11.02 -0.47
CA ALA A 161 19.35 10.74 0.00
C ALA A 161 20.18 12.04 0.00
N LEU A 162 20.98 12.20 1.05
CA LEU A 162 21.96 13.28 1.12
C LEU A 162 23.32 12.73 0.69
N VAL A 163 23.83 13.20 -0.44
CA VAL A 163 25.08 12.73 -1.02
C VAL A 163 26.11 13.87 -0.95
N ARG A 164 27.31 13.58 -0.40
CA ARG A 164 28.41 14.55 -0.39
C ARG A 164 28.83 14.88 -1.81
N GLY A 165 29.07 16.14 -2.13
CA GLY A 165 29.38 16.61 -3.47
C GLY A 165 30.66 16.04 -4.13
N GLY A 166 31.52 15.34 -3.40
CA GLY A 166 32.67 14.62 -3.95
C GLY A 166 32.47 13.12 -4.13
N VAL A 167 31.24 12.61 -3.95
CA VAL A 167 30.92 11.20 -4.21
C VAL A 167 30.35 11.09 -5.62
N GLU A 168 31.05 10.36 -6.47
CA GLU A 168 30.64 10.04 -7.82
C GLU A 168 29.87 8.72 -7.84
N GLY A 169 29.18 8.41 -8.96
CA GLY A 169 28.46 7.15 -9.15
C GLY A 169 27.08 7.08 -8.48
N PHE A 170 26.64 8.13 -7.76
CA PHE A 170 25.25 8.18 -7.29
C PHE A 170 24.30 8.52 -8.45
N ALA A 171 23.28 7.71 -8.64
CA ALA A 171 22.22 7.96 -9.63
C ALA A 171 20.85 7.89 -8.96
N GLU A 172 20.00 8.83 -9.29
CA GLU A 172 18.60 8.79 -8.91
C GLU A 172 17.90 7.61 -9.59
N ASN A 173 17.01 6.95 -8.86
CA ASN A 173 16.16 5.92 -9.43
C ASN A 173 14.83 5.84 -8.67
N PRO A 174 13.73 5.44 -9.36
CA PRO A 174 12.38 5.40 -8.77
C PRO A 174 12.22 4.31 -7.71
N TRP A 175 13.18 3.40 -7.58
CA TRP A 175 13.12 2.27 -6.64
C TRP A 175 13.72 2.59 -5.28
N GLY A 176 14.49 3.69 -5.15
CA GLY A 176 15.21 4.02 -3.94
C GLY A 176 16.32 2.99 -3.60
N LEU A 177 16.75 2.19 -4.57
CA LEU A 177 17.82 1.23 -4.41
C LEU A 177 19.12 1.82 -4.99
N HIS A 178 20.08 2.09 -4.11
CA HIS A 178 21.36 2.67 -4.49
C HIS A 178 22.47 1.62 -4.24
N PRO A 179 22.94 0.90 -5.29
CA PRO A 179 24.06 -0.01 -5.14
C PRO A 179 25.30 0.76 -4.68
N LEU A 180 26.02 0.22 -3.72
CA LEU A 180 27.19 0.90 -3.13
C LEU A 180 28.44 0.79 -4.01
N PHE A 181 28.53 -0.19 -4.89
CA PHE A 181 29.73 -0.42 -5.72
C PHE A 181 30.09 0.75 -6.65
N PRO A 182 29.13 1.49 -7.28
CA PRO A 182 29.48 2.66 -8.08
C PRO A 182 30.01 3.83 -7.24
N LEU A 183 29.68 3.86 -5.94
CA LEU A 183 30.13 4.91 -5.01
C LEU A 183 31.55 4.67 -4.52
N SER A 184 32.11 3.47 -4.76
CA SER A 184 33.46 3.07 -4.34
C SER A 184 34.54 3.38 -5.38
N GLU A 185 34.18 3.87 -6.56
CA GLU A 185 35.15 4.27 -7.56
C GLU A 185 35.91 5.51 -7.06
N PRO A 186 37.27 5.46 -6.98
CA PRO A 186 38.04 6.63 -6.60
C PRO A 186 37.84 7.74 -7.63
N PRO A 187 37.74 9.00 -7.22
CA PRO A 187 37.69 10.12 -8.16
C PRO A 187 38.94 10.10 -9.02
N ILE A 188 38.77 10.18 -10.33
CA ILE A 188 39.85 10.24 -11.32
C ILE A 188 40.59 11.58 -11.22
#